data_28316f4368f13d90972a9aac3d1af55a
#
_entry.id   28316f4368f13d90972a9aac3d1af55a
#
_cell.length_a   1.000
_cell.length_b   1.000
_cell.length_c   1.000
_cell.angle_alpha   90.00
_cell.angle_beta   90.00
_cell.angle_gamma   90.00
#
_symmetry.space_group_name_H-M   'P 1'
#
loop_
_entity.id
_entity.type
_entity.pdbx_description
1 polymer ?
#
loop_
_entity_poly.entity_id
_entity_poly.type
_entity_poly.pdbx_seq_one_letter_code
_entity_poly.pdbx_strand_id
1 'polypeptide(L)'
;PRHVPSVGDWLTAGAKAQMRRSGRYYHEVKLGEDFEDFFDPQLGWLTDLFAERDYDANGVGDDRHGWAADGARGARWHDGPADASWPRAWRGGDIIGLALDIDAGHMRFSLNGEWVPEAQMNFDAGGGSPFPPVGMK
;
A
#
# COMPACT_ATOMS: atom_id res chain seq x y z
N PRO A 1 -12.17 13.79 21.81
CA PRO A 1 -10.77 13.74 22.19
C PRO A 1 -9.98 13.16 21.01
N ARG A 2 -8.95 13.87 20.55
CA ARG A 2 -8.03 13.31 19.56
C ARG A 2 -7.21 12.25 20.28
N HIS A 3 -7.28 11.01 19.81
CA HIS A 3 -6.38 9.97 20.24
C HIS A 3 -4.94 10.43 19.89
N VAL A 4 -4.08 10.48 20.89
CA VAL A 4 -2.66 10.68 20.67
C VAL A 4 -2.07 9.27 20.57
N PRO A 5 -1.53 8.87 19.41
CA PRO A 5 -0.98 7.53 19.25
C PRO A 5 0.10 7.27 20.29
N SER A 6 0.07 6.10 20.88
CA SER A 6 1.18 5.63 21.72
C SER A 6 2.36 5.22 20.82
N VAL A 7 3.55 5.21 21.38
CA VAL A 7 4.73 4.69 20.67
C VAL A 7 4.48 3.22 20.33
N GLY A 8 4.36 2.91 19.03
CA GLY A 8 4.07 1.57 18.53
C GLY A 8 2.72 1.43 17.82
N ASP A 9 1.87 2.48 17.82
CA ASP A 9 0.61 2.44 17.07
C ASP A 9 0.87 2.77 15.59
N TRP A 10 0.27 1.98 14.72
CA TRP A 10 0.23 2.27 13.29
C TRP A 10 -0.83 3.32 12.99
N LEU A 11 -0.49 4.31 12.17
CA LEU A 11 -1.44 5.30 11.68
C LEU A 11 -1.69 5.06 10.20
N THR A 12 -2.94 4.83 9.87
CA THR A 12 -3.36 4.73 8.48
C THR A 12 -4.06 6.01 8.03
N ALA A 13 -3.59 6.60 6.95
CA ALA A 13 -4.22 7.74 6.30
C ALA A 13 -4.67 7.36 4.89
N GLY A 14 -5.82 7.83 4.47
CA GLY A 14 -6.34 7.56 3.14
C GLY A 14 -7.30 8.63 2.63
N ALA A 15 -7.51 8.66 1.32
CA ALA A 15 -8.35 9.66 0.66
C ALA A 15 -9.72 9.09 0.27
N LYS A 16 -10.68 9.13 1.19
CA LYS A 16 -12.07 8.64 0.93
C LYS A 16 -12.71 9.24 -0.33
N ALA A 17 -12.41 10.52 -0.63
CA ALA A 17 -12.91 11.18 -1.82
C ALA A 17 -12.38 10.59 -3.13
N GLN A 18 -11.34 9.78 -3.07
CA GLN A 18 -10.70 9.13 -4.21
C GLN A 18 -11.17 7.68 -4.43
N MET A 19 -12.24 7.27 -3.76
CA MET A 19 -12.81 5.93 -3.94
C MET A 19 -13.25 5.71 -5.39
N ARG A 20 -12.87 4.56 -5.96
CA ARG A 20 -13.16 4.18 -7.34
C ARG A 20 -13.72 2.74 -7.39
N ARG A 21 -14.51 2.45 -8.43
CA ARG A 21 -15.14 1.14 -8.63
C ARG A 21 -14.73 0.46 -9.93
N SER A 22 -14.10 1.18 -10.84
CA SER A 22 -13.64 0.70 -12.13
C SER A 22 -12.56 1.59 -12.69
N GLY A 23 -11.83 1.12 -13.69
CA GLY A 23 -10.84 1.90 -14.43
C GLY A 23 -9.42 1.73 -13.91
N ARG A 24 -8.53 2.57 -14.43
CA ARG A 24 -7.09 2.55 -14.15
C ARG A 24 -6.66 3.81 -13.45
N TYR A 25 -5.86 3.64 -12.41
CA TYR A 25 -5.40 4.74 -11.57
C TYR A 25 -3.91 4.61 -11.31
N TYR A 26 -3.29 5.77 -11.19
CA TYR A 26 -1.88 5.87 -10.83
C TYR A 26 -1.69 7.07 -9.92
N HIS A 27 -0.88 6.91 -8.90
CA HIS A 27 -0.38 8.00 -8.09
C HIS A 27 1.04 7.73 -7.61
N GLU A 28 1.70 8.74 -7.15
CA GLU A 28 3.06 8.68 -6.63
C GLU A 28 3.12 9.22 -5.22
N VAL A 29 3.98 8.61 -4.42
CA VAL A 29 4.34 9.08 -3.09
C VAL A 29 5.84 9.36 -3.10
N LYS A 30 6.22 10.61 -2.85
CA LYS A 30 7.63 10.95 -2.60
C LYS A 30 7.92 10.79 -1.11
N LEU A 31 8.91 9.99 -0.79
CA LEU A 31 9.42 9.87 0.58
C LEU A 31 10.18 11.14 0.97
N GLY A 32 10.01 11.60 2.20
CA GLY A 32 10.76 12.74 2.71
C GLY A 32 12.27 12.51 2.65
N GLU A 33 13.04 13.57 2.53
CA GLU A 33 14.52 13.47 2.51
C GLU A 33 15.07 12.97 3.85
N ASP A 34 14.31 13.13 4.92
CA ASP A 34 14.59 12.65 6.27
C ASP A 34 14.01 11.25 6.55
N PHE A 35 13.54 10.56 5.51
CA PHE A 35 13.07 9.20 5.63
C PHE A 35 14.18 8.26 6.09
N GLU A 36 13.92 7.54 7.14
CA GLU A 36 14.83 6.56 7.73
C GLU A 36 14.16 5.18 7.78
N ASP A 37 14.97 4.12 7.75
CA ASP A 37 14.50 2.73 7.61
C ASP A 37 13.62 2.25 8.78
N PHE A 38 13.60 2.95 9.91
CA PHE A 38 12.73 2.60 11.04
C PHE A 38 11.27 3.08 10.88
N PHE A 39 10.99 3.91 9.88
CA PHE A 39 9.64 4.19 9.46
C PHE A 39 9.23 3.13 8.45
N ASP A 40 8.56 2.10 8.86
CA ASP A 40 8.11 0.99 8.02
C ASP A 40 6.79 1.34 7.26
N PRO A 41 6.80 2.22 6.24
CA PRO A 41 5.56 2.65 5.61
C PRO A 41 4.98 1.55 4.75
N GLN A 42 3.71 1.29 4.94
CA GLN A 42 2.92 0.46 4.05
C GLN A 42 2.16 1.37 3.07
N LEU A 43 2.59 1.42 1.82
CA LEU A 43 1.98 2.24 0.77
C LEU A 43 1.13 1.37 -0.16
N GLY A 44 -0.15 1.72 -0.33
CA GLY A 44 -1.00 0.86 -1.14
C GLY A 44 -2.44 1.32 -1.29
N TRP A 45 -3.34 0.37 -1.36
CA TRP A 45 -4.75 0.54 -1.63
C TRP A 45 -5.61 -0.11 -0.54
N LEU A 46 -6.73 0.52 -0.22
CA LEU A 46 -7.68 0.03 0.78
C LEU A 46 -9.08 -0.11 0.18
N THR A 47 -9.87 -1.04 0.69
CA THR A 47 -11.30 -1.06 0.46
C THR A 47 -12.03 -0.20 1.49
N ASP A 48 -13.32 0.07 1.25
CA ASP A 48 -14.19 0.74 2.22
C ASP A 48 -14.51 -0.11 3.46
N LEU A 49 -14.14 -1.39 3.42
CA LEU A 49 -14.29 -2.32 4.54
C LEU A 49 -13.06 -2.35 5.47
N PHE A 50 -11.99 -1.67 5.09
CA PHE A 50 -10.85 -1.52 6.00
C PHE A 50 -11.31 -0.80 7.26
N ALA A 51 -11.16 -1.48 8.38
CA ALA A 51 -11.50 -0.94 9.68
C ALA A 51 -10.23 -0.64 10.47
N GLU A 52 -9.99 0.63 10.70
CA GLU A 52 -9.05 1.03 11.74
C GLU A 52 -9.66 0.64 13.10
N ARG A 53 -9.05 -0.30 13.78
CA ARG A 53 -9.48 -0.70 15.12
C ARG A 53 -8.76 0.15 16.16
N ASP A 54 -9.52 0.63 17.14
CA ASP A 54 -9.04 1.57 18.16
C ASP A 54 -7.84 1.08 19.00
N TYR A 55 -7.53 -0.21 18.99
CA TYR A 55 -6.51 -0.81 19.85
C TYR A 55 -5.49 -1.71 19.13
N ASP A 56 -5.80 -2.14 17.92
CA ASP A 56 -4.89 -2.88 17.07
C ASP A 56 -4.81 -2.10 15.76
N ALA A 57 -4.06 -1.00 15.77
CA ALA A 57 -3.91 -0.15 14.60
C ALA A 57 -3.33 -0.96 13.45
N ASN A 58 -4.17 -1.34 12.49
CA ASN A 58 -3.74 -2.07 11.31
C ASN A 58 -3.13 -1.11 10.30
N GLY A 59 -1.97 -1.47 9.78
CA GLY A 59 -1.42 -0.88 8.59
C GLY A 59 -2.14 -1.36 7.32
N VAL A 60 -1.84 -0.70 6.21
CA VAL A 60 -2.40 -1.08 4.91
C VAL A 60 -1.89 -2.47 4.52
N GLY A 61 -2.79 -3.44 4.43
CA GLY A 61 -2.47 -4.82 4.07
C GLY A 61 -2.28 -5.77 5.24
N ASP A 62 -2.41 -5.32 6.49
CA ASP A 62 -2.41 -6.21 7.66
C ASP A 62 -3.66 -7.11 7.66
N ASP A 63 -4.70 -6.69 6.99
CA ASP A 63 -5.91 -7.48 6.75
C ASP A 63 -6.16 -7.67 5.23
N ARG A 64 -7.22 -8.43 4.91
CA ARG A 64 -7.65 -8.68 3.54
C ARG A 64 -8.29 -7.48 2.83
N HIS A 65 -8.45 -6.35 3.50
CA HIS A 65 -9.07 -5.14 2.97
C HIS A 65 -8.05 -4.10 2.49
N GLY A 66 -6.77 -4.47 2.53
CA GLY A 66 -5.69 -3.64 2.05
C GLY A 66 -4.64 -4.42 1.25
N TRP A 67 -3.94 -3.71 0.39
CA TRP A 67 -2.79 -4.19 -0.37
C TRP A 67 -1.70 -3.14 -0.30
N ALA A 68 -0.53 -3.51 0.12
CA ALA A 68 0.57 -2.58 0.26
C ALA A 68 1.92 -3.14 -0.13
N ALA A 69 2.79 -2.23 -0.50
CA ALA A 69 4.22 -2.44 -0.60
C ALA A 69 4.93 -1.77 0.57
N ASP A 70 5.96 -2.42 1.05
CA ASP A 70 6.84 -1.95 2.09
C ASP A 70 8.29 -2.19 1.63
N GLY A 71 8.91 -1.14 1.16
CA GLY A 71 10.27 -1.22 0.66
C GLY A 71 11.34 -1.11 1.74
N ALA A 72 10.98 -0.75 2.97
CA ALA A 72 11.92 -0.77 4.09
C ALA A 72 12.20 -2.21 4.52
N ARG A 73 11.14 -3.00 4.68
CA ARG A 73 11.24 -4.43 5.06
C ARG A 73 11.32 -5.39 3.86
N GLY A 74 11.19 -4.89 2.63
CA GLY A 74 11.18 -5.70 1.42
C GLY A 74 9.98 -6.64 1.33
N ALA A 75 8.82 -6.21 1.84
CA ALA A 75 7.62 -7.02 1.93
C ALA A 75 6.48 -6.44 1.09
N ARG A 76 5.55 -7.30 0.71
CA ARG A 76 4.20 -6.94 0.28
C ARG A 76 3.20 -7.42 1.33
N TRP A 77 2.10 -6.70 1.48
CA TRP A 77 1.13 -6.93 2.52
C TRP A 77 -0.26 -7.09 1.93
N HIS A 78 -0.89 -8.22 2.23
CA HIS A 78 -2.30 -8.50 1.99
C HIS A 78 -2.69 -9.69 2.85
N ASP A 79 -3.54 -9.45 3.84
CA ASP A 79 -3.88 -10.43 4.89
C ASP A 79 -2.61 -10.90 5.63
N GLY A 80 -1.71 -9.96 5.89
CA GLY A 80 -0.39 -10.18 6.46
C GLY A 80 0.76 -10.06 5.46
N PRO A 81 2.00 -10.17 5.94
CA PRO A 81 3.18 -10.02 5.11
C PRO A 81 3.45 -11.25 4.24
N ALA A 82 3.96 -10.98 3.05
CA ALA A 82 4.58 -11.99 2.19
C ALA A 82 5.94 -11.49 1.71
N ASP A 83 6.87 -12.41 1.55
CA ASP A 83 8.18 -12.07 1.02
C ASP A 83 8.04 -11.45 -0.37
N ALA A 84 8.68 -10.32 -0.55
CA ALA A 84 8.77 -9.66 -1.82
C ALA A 84 10.07 -8.86 -1.85
N SER A 85 10.76 -8.92 -2.97
CA SER A 85 12.04 -8.22 -3.10
C SER A 85 11.84 -6.92 -3.87
N TRP A 86 12.09 -5.80 -3.22
CA TRP A 86 12.34 -4.58 -3.93
C TRP A 86 13.73 -4.61 -4.56
N PRO A 87 13.96 -3.88 -5.65
CA PRO A 87 15.30 -3.78 -6.25
C PRO A 87 16.36 -3.31 -5.23
N ARG A 88 15.95 -2.52 -4.27
CA ARG A 88 16.71 -2.10 -3.08
C ARG A 88 15.77 -1.56 -2.01
N ALA A 89 16.26 -1.39 -0.80
CA ALA A 89 15.52 -0.68 0.25
C ALA A 89 15.21 0.77 -0.16
N TRP A 90 14.06 1.26 0.27
CA TRP A 90 13.64 2.64 0.05
C TRP A 90 14.55 3.62 0.79
N ARG A 91 14.69 4.83 0.24
CA ARG A 91 15.52 5.91 0.80
C ARG A 91 14.77 7.22 0.75
N GLY A 92 15.23 8.19 1.54
CA GLY A 92 14.75 9.57 1.44
C GLY A 92 14.87 10.09 0.02
N GLY A 93 13.83 10.82 -0.42
CA GLY A 93 13.73 11.34 -1.78
C GLY A 93 13.20 10.36 -2.83
N ASP A 94 13.08 9.06 -2.54
CA ASP A 94 12.52 8.10 -3.48
C ASP A 94 11.05 8.41 -3.82
N ILE A 95 10.69 8.13 -5.06
CA ILE A 95 9.33 8.23 -5.57
C ILE A 95 8.79 6.83 -5.79
N ILE A 96 7.75 6.49 -5.05
CA ILE A 96 7.06 5.21 -5.15
C ILE A 96 5.80 5.40 -5.98
N GLY A 97 5.75 4.78 -7.15
CA GLY A 97 4.56 4.77 -8.00
C GLY A 97 3.66 3.58 -7.67
N LEU A 98 2.35 3.85 -7.61
CA LEU A 98 1.30 2.87 -7.31
C LEU A 98 0.28 2.88 -8.44
N ALA A 99 0.19 1.79 -9.18
CA ALA A 99 -0.78 1.60 -10.25
C ALA A 99 -1.82 0.56 -9.86
N LEU A 100 -3.05 0.83 -10.24
CA LEU A 100 -4.19 -0.05 -10.03
C LEU A 100 -5.02 -0.11 -11.31
N ASP A 101 -5.25 -1.31 -11.82
CA ASP A 101 -6.26 -1.62 -12.82
C ASP A 101 -7.37 -2.41 -12.13
N ILE A 102 -8.48 -1.74 -11.79
CA ILE A 102 -9.60 -2.36 -11.07
C ILE A 102 -10.27 -3.39 -11.96
N ASP A 103 -10.42 -3.10 -13.24
CA ASP A 103 -11.16 -3.95 -14.16
C ASP A 103 -10.41 -5.25 -14.45
N ALA A 104 -9.07 -5.19 -14.49
CA ALA A 104 -8.23 -6.37 -14.67
C ALA A 104 -7.82 -7.05 -13.34
N GLY A 105 -8.02 -6.38 -12.21
CA GLY A 105 -7.60 -6.89 -10.91
C GLY A 105 -6.08 -6.87 -10.70
N HIS A 106 -5.37 -5.90 -11.27
CA HIS A 106 -3.92 -5.80 -11.19
C HIS A 106 -3.47 -4.60 -10.37
N MET A 107 -2.51 -4.81 -9.49
CA MET A 107 -1.76 -3.76 -8.80
C MET A 107 -0.29 -3.89 -9.11
N ARG A 108 0.36 -2.75 -9.37
CA ARG A 108 1.79 -2.70 -9.68
C ARG A 108 2.44 -1.52 -8.99
N PHE A 109 3.72 -1.66 -8.74
CA PHE A 109 4.52 -0.64 -8.08
C PHE A 109 5.74 -0.28 -8.91
N SER A 110 6.19 0.95 -8.78
CA SER A 110 7.44 1.42 -9.37
C SER A 110 8.31 2.12 -8.33
N LEU A 111 9.61 2.14 -8.57
CA LEU A 111 10.60 2.86 -7.80
C LEU A 111 11.32 3.83 -8.72
N ASN A 112 11.18 5.14 -8.47
CA ASN A 112 11.78 6.20 -9.28
C ASN A 112 11.49 6.06 -10.78
N GLY A 113 10.25 5.71 -11.13
CA GLY A 113 9.78 5.55 -12.50
C GLY A 113 10.08 4.20 -13.14
N GLU A 114 10.81 3.31 -12.49
CA GLU A 114 11.07 1.95 -12.97
C GLU A 114 10.11 0.95 -12.32
N TRP A 115 9.40 0.18 -13.15
CA TRP A 115 8.47 -0.82 -12.67
C TRP A 115 9.20 -1.97 -11.96
N VAL A 116 8.74 -2.30 -10.77
CA VAL A 116 9.21 -3.47 -10.05
C VAL A 116 8.74 -4.73 -10.80
N PRO A 117 9.63 -5.73 -10.99
CA PRO A 117 9.28 -6.97 -11.70
C PRO A 117 8.06 -7.68 -11.09
N GLU A 118 7.20 -8.23 -11.94
CA GLU A 118 5.93 -8.86 -11.54
C GLU A 118 6.06 -9.95 -10.48
N ALA A 119 7.13 -10.69 -10.50
CA ALA A 119 7.38 -11.75 -9.54
C ALA A 119 7.66 -11.24 -8.11
N GLN A 120 7.89 -9.96 -7.93
CA GLN A 120 8.37 -9.42 -6.67
C GLN A 120 7.31 -8.63 -5.89
N MET A 121 6.65 -7.67 -6.52
CA MET A 121 5.83 -6.69 -5.80
C MET A 121 4.45 -6.44 -6.41
N ASN A 122 4.00 -7.28 -7.30
CA ASN A 122 2.69 -7.13 -7.90
C ASN A 122 1.66 -8.02 -7.19
N PHE A 123 0.43 -7.54 -7.16
CA PHE A 123 -0.72 -8.32 -6.76
C PHE A 123 -1.54 -8.65 -8.00
N ASP A 124 -1.92 -9.92 -8.10
CA ASP A 124 -2.87 -10.37 -9.11
C ASP A 124 -4.04 -11.02 -8.37
N ALA A 125 -5.23 -10.49 -8.58
CA ALA A 125 -6.44 -11.03 -7.98
C ALA A 125 -6.90 -12.35 -8.61
N GLY A 126 -6.16 -12.88 -9.59
CA GLY A 126 -6.57 -14.05 -10.35
C GLY A 126 -7.64 -13.68 -11.39
N GLY A 127 -7.50 -14.19 -12.60
CA GLY A 127 -8.33 -13.81 -13.75
C GLY A 127 -9.82 -13.84 -13.45
N GLY A 128 -10.47 -12.69 -13.54
CA GLY A 128 -11.90 -12.55 -13.53
C GLY A 128 -12.56 -12.14 -12.23
N SER A 129 -11.83 -11.98 -11.13
CA SER A 129 -12.42 -11.39 -9.92
C SER A 129 -12.02 -9.92 -9.82
N PRO A 130 -12.95 -8.97 -9.96
CA PRO A 130 -12.62 -7.58 -9.69
C PRO A 130 -12.21 -7.45 -8.23
N PHE A 131 -11.17 -6.67 -7.96
CA PHE A 131 -10.92 -6.21 -6.60
C PHE A 131 -12.20 -5.56 -6.06
N PRO A 132 -12.56 -5.82 -4.82
CA PRO A 132 -13.66 -5.09 -4.21
C PRO A 132 -13.38 -3.58 -4.35
N PRO A 133 -14.42 -2.73 -4.36
CA PRO A 133 -14.23 -1.31 -4.60
C PRO A 133 -13.16 -0.75 -3.67
N VAL A 134 -12.07 -0.30 -4.28
CA VAL A 134 -10.92 0.19 -3.56
C VAL A 134 -11.16 1.65 -3.26
N GLY A 135 -11.24 1.98 -2.00
CA GLY A 135 -11.22 3.35 -1.53
C GLY A 135 -9.88 3.62 -0.87
N MET A 136 -9.22 4.69 -1.28
CA MET A 136 -8.24 5.27 -0.39
C MET A 136 -9.00 5.92 0.77
N LYS A 137 -8.82 5.41 1.98
CA LYS A 137 -9.21 6.09 3.20
C LYS A 137 -8.09 7.01 3.62
#